data_192cf93330105f74366019d29e55dc0c
#
_entry.id   192cf93330105f74366019d29e55dc0c
#
_cell.length_a   1.000
_cell.length_b   1.000
_cell.length_c   1.000
_cell.angle_alpha   90.00
_cell.angle_beta   90.00
_cell.angle_gamma   90.00
#
_symmetry.space_group_name_H-M   'P 1'
#
loop_
_entity.id
_entity.type
_entity.pdbx_description
1 polymer ?
#
loop_
_entity_poly.entity_id
_entity_poly.type
_entity_poly.pdbx_seq_one_letter_code
_entity_poly.pdbx_strand_id
1 'polypeptide(L)'
;TFVHVTHDQEEAMTMADTIAVMNEGQIEQMGSPADLYDNPETAFVANFLGQSNLIKGTVSGNDGDNKIVDLFGQKISLRKDRSHAVDSSIYAGIRPEKFRISRLETATSGNILTGGKVEDVSYIGVSTQYQVLMPWGQELMVFEQNDDGVAPFSVGESVNISWEPSFTFGLRGDEDAEAGTEVNPDEDPDEE
;
A
#
# COMPACT_ATOMS: atom_id res chain seq x y z
N THR A 1 7.24 -20.96 25.30
CA THR A 1 6.52 -20.55 24.08
C THR A 1 5.04 -20.38 24.43
N PHE A 2 4.48 -19.24 24.11
CA PHE A 2 3.05 -18.99 24.20
C PHE A 2 2.48 -18.94 22.79
N VAL A 3 1.26 -19.46 22.63
CA VAL A 3 0.45 -19.26 21.41
C VAL A 3 -0.71 -18.39 21.83
N HIS A 4 -0.82 -17.23 21.18
CA HIS A 4 -1.88 -16.27 21.39
C HIS A 4 -2.73 -16.19 20.11
N VAL A 5 -4.04 -16.22 20.24
CA VAL A 5 -4.97 -16.06 19.11
C VAL A 5 -5.70 -14.76 19.31
N THR A 6 -5.59 -13.87 18.37
CA THR A 6 -6.24 -12.55 18.40
C THR A 6 -6.70 -12.16 16.99
N HIS A 7 -7.68 -11.30 16.89
CA HIS A 7 -8.04 -10.59 15.66
C HIS A 7 -7.51 -9.15 15.67
N ASP A 8 -6.90 -8.72 16.77
CA ASP A 8 -6.29 -7.39 16.89
C ASP A 8 -4.88 -7.41 16.27
N GLN A 9 -4.74 -6.67 15.18
CA GLN A 9 -3.50 -6.60 14.41
C GLN A 9 -2.40 -5.85 15.18
N GLU A 10 -2.74 -4.79 15.91
CA GLU A 10 -1.77 -4.00 16.68
C GLU A 10 -1.21 -4.84 17.83
N GLU A 11 -2.06 -5.63 18.50
CA GLU A 11 -1.64 -6.55 19.53
C GLU A 11 -0.67 -7.60 18.97
N ALA A 12 -1.02 -8.25 17.85
CA ALA A 12 -0.17 -9.23 17.20
C ALA A 12 1.19 -8.64 16.79
N MET A 13 1.19 -7.47 16.14
CA MET A 13 2.38 -6.80 15.64
C MET A 13 3.34 -6.36 16.75
N THR A 14 2.82 -6.01 17.95
CA THR A 14 3.63 -5.49 19.06
C THR A 14 4.15 -6.58 20.00
N MET A 15 3.46 -7.72 20.12
CA MET A 15 3.76 -8.72 21.14
C MET A 15 4.44 -9.99 20.60
N ALA A 16 4.25 -10.31 19.32
CA ALA A 16 4.68 -11.60 18.78
C ALA A 16 6.11 -11.56 18.22
N ASP A 17 6.88 -12.63 18.49
CA ASP A 17 8.12 -12.90 17.74
C ASP A 17 7.83 -13.45 16.35
N THR A 18 6.71 -14.16 16.20
CA THR A 18 6.26 -14.77 14.96
C THR A 18 4.74 -14.68 14.88
N ILE A 19 4.24 -14.20 13.76
CA ILE A 19 2.81 -14.15 13.43
C ILE A 19 2.51 -15.21 12.38
N ALA A 20 1.37 -15.91 12.54
CA ALA A 20 0.75 -16.71 11.49
C ALA A 20 -0.60 -16.07 11.13
N VAL A 21 -0.69 -15.51 9.94
CA VAL A 21 -1.95 -14.97 9.40
C VAL A 21 -2.76 -16.14 8.85
N MET A 22 -4.00 -16.27 9.30
CA MET A 22 -4.90 -17.34 8.90
C MET A 22 -6.13 -16.79 8.17
N ASN A 23 -6.53 -17.45 7.12
CA ASN A 23 -7.74 -17.18 6.37
C ASN A 23 -8.43 -18.51 6.02
N GLU A 24 -9.73 -18.60 6.23
CA GLU A 24 -10.54 -19.80 5.95
C GLU A 24 -9.94 -21.13 6.47
N GLY A 25 -9.27 -21.08 7.64
CA GLY A 25 -8.63 -22.25 8.25
C GLY A 25 -7.27 -22.65 7.65
N GLN A 26 -6.73 -21.87 6.74
CA GLN A 26 -5.40 -22.02 6.14
C GLN A 26 -4.45 -20.95 6.67
N ILE A 27 -3.15 -21.29 6.76
CA ILE A 27 -2.11 -20.27 7.02
C ILE A 27 -1.76 -19.64 5.67
N GLU A 28 -2.04 -18.34 5.54
CA GLU A 28 -1.68 -17.54 4.36
C GLU A 28 -0.18 -17.24 4.35
N GLN A 29 0.34 -16.78 5.47
CA GLN A 29 1.75 -16.46 5.62
C GLN A 29 2.16 -16.54 7.10
N MET A 30 3.42 -16.88 7.35
CA MET A 30 3.99 -16.91 8.70
C MET A 30 5.41 -16.34 8.68
N GLY A 31 5.71 -15.44 9.64
CA GLY A 31 7.01 -14.80 9.76
C GLY A 31 7.08 -13.80 10.89
N SER A 32 8.14 -13.00 10.93
CA SER A 32 8.22 -11.89 11.86
C SER A 32 7.21 -10.80 11.50
N PRO A 33 6.74 -10.00 12.48
CA PRO A 33 5.83 -8.87 12.21
C PRO A 33 6.31 -7.95 11.08
N ALA A 34 7.59 -7.55 11.13
CA ALA A 34 8.18 -6.68 10.12
C ALA A 34 8.21 -7.32 8.72
N ASP A 35 8.51 -8.62 8.64
CA ASP A 35 8.57 -9.32 7.37
C ASP A 35 7.18 -9.43 6.72
N LEU A 36 6.16 -9.80 7.49
CA LEU A 36 4.78 -9.87 6.98
C LEU A 36 4.26 -8.50 6.52
N TYR A 37 4.63 -7.43 7.25
CA TYR A 37 4.22 -6.06 6.91
C TYR A 37 4.91 -5.55 5.65
N ASP A 38 6.23 -5.74 5.57
CA ASP A 38 7.04 -5.21 4.48
C ASP A 38 7.00 -6.10 3.22
N ASN A 39 6.84 -7.43 3.37
CA ASN A 39 6.87 -8.41 2.30
C ASN A 39 5.64 -9.34 2.32
N PRO A 40 4.41 -8.81 2.22
CA PRO A 40 3.22 -9.66 2.16
C PRO A 40 3.24 -10.52 0.89
N GLU A 41 2.80 -11.77 1.00
CA GLU A 41 2.76 -12.73 -0.11
C GLU A 41 1.43 -12.68 -0.87
N THR A 42 0.35 -12.21 -0.21
CA THR A 42 -1.00 -12.12 -0.79
C THR A 42 -1.65 -10.77 -0.51
N ALA A 43 -2.67 -10.40 -1.29
CA ALA A 43 -3.47 -9.21 -1.06
C ALA A 43 -4.17 -9.27 0.32
N PHE A 44 -4.61 -10.47 0.72
CA PHE A 44 -5.20 -10.69 2.05
C PHE A 44 -4.23 -10.28 3.16
N VAL A 45 -2.99 -10.79 3.16
CA VAL A 45 -2.00 -10.43 4.19
C VAL A 45 -1.64 -8.95 4.15
N ALA A 46 -1.50 -8.40 2.93
CA ALA A 46 -1.18 -6.98 2.76
C ALA A 46 -2.23 -6.07 3.40
N ASN A 47 -3.50 -6.35 3.18
CA ASN A 47 -4.61 -5.54 3.72
C ASN A 47 -4.92 -5.87 5.18
N PHE A 48 -4.80 -7.14 5.56
CA PHE A 48 -5.08 -7.58 6.94
C PHE A 48 -4.12 -6.95 7.96
N LEU A 49 -2.84 -6.80 7.64
CA LEU A 49 -1.84 -6.23 8.54
C LEU A 49 -1.69 -4.71 8.46
N GLY A 50 -2.52 -4.04 7.67
CA GLY A 50 -2.57 -2.59 7.52
C GLY A 50 -3.00 -2.17 6.13
N GLN A 51 -3.33 -0.91 5.99
CA GLN A 51 -3.77 -0.37 4.70
C GLN A 51 -2.66 -0.47 3.64
N SER A 52 -3.04 -0.82 2.41
CA SER A 52 -2.14 -0.89 1.26
C SER A 52 -2.78 -0.25 0.03
N ASN A 53 -1.99 0.48 -0.72
CA ASN A 53 -2.38 0.90 -2.07
C ASN A 53 -1.99 -0.21 -3.04
N LEU A 54 -2.94 -0.98 -3.51
CA LEU A 54 -2.74 -2.02 -4.53
C LEU A 54 -3.11 -1.48 -5.90
N ILE A 55 -2.11 -1.26 -6.75
CA ILE A 55 -2.28 -0.67 -8.08
C ILE A 55 -2.06 -1.75 -9.13
N LYS A 56 -3.09 -2.04 -9.92
CA LYS A 56 -3.01 -3.04 -10.98
C LYS A 56 -2.09 -2.58 -12.10
N GLY A 57 -1.21 -3.47 -12.55
CA GLY A 57 -0.26 -3.17 -13.60
C GLY A 57 0.14 -4.38 -14.41
N THR A 58 1.06 -4.14 -15.35
CA THR A 58 1.62 -5.19 -16.21
C THR A 58 3.14 -5.09 -16.22
N VAL A 59 3.81 -6.21 -16.02
CA VAL A 59 5.27 -6.29 -16.18
C VAL A 59 5.62 -6.09 -17.65
N SER A 60 6.27 -4.97 -17.97
CA SER A 60 6.63 -4.57 -19.34
C SER A 60 8.09 -4.85 -19.71
N GLY A 61 8.92 -5.22 -18.74
CA GLY A 61 10.33 -5.52 -18.96
C GLY A 61 11.12 -5.73 -17.67
N ASN A 62 12.45 -5.79 -17.84
CA ASN A 62 13.37 -5.90 -16.70
C ASN A 62 14.52 -4.91 -16.91
N ASP A 63 15.02 -4.38 -15.79
CA ASP A 63 16.22 -3.54 -15.73
C ASP A 63 17.07 -4.00 -14.53
N GLY A 64 18.14 -4.73 -14.82
CA GLY A 64 18.99 -5.36 -13.81
C GLY A 64 18.18 -6.25 -12.87
N ASP A 65 18.22 -5.92 -11.58
CA ASP A 65 17.49 -6.64 -10.52
C ASP A 65 16.04 -6.17 -10.32
N ASN A 66 15.57 -5.29 -11.20
CA ASN A 66 14.20 -4.79 -11.14
C ASN A 66 13.35 -5.35 -12.29
N LYS A 67 12.05 -5.49 -12.02
CA LYS A 67 10.98 -5.55 -13.02
C LYS A 67 10.54 -4.10 -13.33
N ILE A 68 10.25 -3.83 -14.57
CA ILE A 68 9.58 -2.58 -14.97
C ILE A 68 8.10 -2.88 -15.10
N VAL A 69 7.31 -2.21 -14.29
CA VAL A 69 5.86 -2.37 -14.26
C VAL A 69 5.20 -1.13 -14.86
N ASP A 70 4.30 -1.36 -15.80
CA ASP A 70 3.45 -0.31 -16.37
C ASP A 70 2.16 -0.22 -15.55
N LEU A 71 1.94 0.93 -14.95
CA LEU A 71 0.74 1.32 -14.20
C LEU A 71 -0.01 2.38 -15.01
N PHE A 72 -0.95 1.96 -15.85
CA PHE A 72 -1.77 2.87 -16.66
C PHE A 72 -0.94 3.86 -17.52
N GLY A 73 0.15 3.38 -18.12
CA GLY A 73 1.06 4.19 -18.95
C GLY A 73 2.20 4.86 -18.18
N GLN A 74 2.24 4.75 -16.87
CA GLN A 74 3.33 5.26 -16.04
C GLN A 74 4.20 4.10 -15.55
N LYS A 75 5.51 4.17 -15.80
CA LYS A 75 6.44 3.07 -15.51
C LYS A 75 7.08 3.25 -14.15
N ILE A 76 7.08 2.17 -13.38
CA ILE A 76 7.75 2.10 -12.09
C ILE A 76 8.75 0.94 -12.06
N SER A 77 9.68 1.00 -11.12
CA SER A 77 10.63 -0.06 -10.80
C SER A 77 10.17 -0.85 -9.58
N LEU A 78 10.19 -2.18 -9.69
CA LEU A 78 9.89 -3.12 -8.62
C LEU A 78 11.03 -4.12 -8.51
N ARG A 79 11.62 -4.30 -7.34
CA ARG A 79 12.65 -5.29 -7.12
C ARG A 79 12.12 -6.71 -7.34
N LYS A 80 12.90 -7.56 -8.02
CA LYS A 80 12.51 -8.95 -8.35
C LYS A 80 12.30 -9.81 -7.12
N ASP A 81 13.11 -9.60 -6.08
CA ASP A 81 13.05 -10.31 -4.80
C ASP A 81 11.86 -9.92 -3.91
N ARG A 82 11.12 -8.89 -4.29
CA ARG A 82 9.90 -8.42 -3.63
C ARG A 82 8.63 -8.68 -4.46
N SER A 83 8.69 -9.56 -5.44
CA SER A 83 7.58 -9.86 -6.34
C SER A 83 7.17 -11.31 -6.27
N HIS A 84 5.97 -11.58 -5.81
CA HIS A 84 5.31 -12.89 -5.80
C HIS A 84 4.52 -13.16 -7.09
N ALA A 85 4.40 -12.16 -7.98
CA ALA A 85 3.74 -12.33 -9.27
C ALA A 85 4.56 -13.23 -10.21
N VAL A 86 3.94 -14.31 -10.68
CA VAL A 86 4.52 -15.25 -11.64
C VAL A 86 4.20 -14.88 -13.08
N ASP A 87 3.10 -14.17 -13.30
CA ASP A 87 2.61 -13.74 -14.61
C ASP A 87 2.95 -12.27 -14.90
N SER A 88 2.57 -11.78 -16.08
CA SER A 88 2.72 -10.39 -16.45
C SER A 88 1.75 -9.46 -15.71
N SER A 89 0.59 -9.97 -15.26
CA SER A 89 -0.36 -9.21 -14.46
C SER A 89 0.10 -9.16 -13.01
N ILE A 90 0.10 -7.98 -12.41
CA ILE A 90 0.63 -7.75 -11.07
C ILE A 90 -0.17 -6.66 -10.35
N TYR A 91 -0.26 -6.76 -9.04
CA TYR A 91 -0.53 -5.61 -8.19
C TYR A 91 0.79 -5.08 -7.63
N ALA A 92 1.09 -3.82 -7.91
CA ALA A 92 2.15 -3.08 -7.23
C ALA A 92 1.56 -2.53 -5.93
N GLY A 93 2.03 -3.05 -4.79
CA GLY A 93 1.58 -2.65 -3.47
C GLY A 93 2.55 -1.68 -2.81
N ILE A 94 2.03 -0.60 -2.22
CA ILE A 94 2.79 0.40 -1.49
C ILE A 94 2.00 0.81 -0.25
N ARG A 95 2.66 0.85 0.90
CA ARG A 95 2.07 1.36 2.14
C ARG A 95 1.85 2.87 2.06
N PRO A 96 0.73 3.42 2.59
CA PRO A 96 0.44 4.85 2.53
C PRO A 96 1.54 5.76 3.10
N GLU A 97 2.22 5.34 4.16
CA GLU A 97 3.30 6.09 4.82
C GLU A 97 4.63 6.07 4.05
N LYS A 98 4.75 5.21 3.02
CA LYS A 98 5.92 5.16 2.14
C LYS A 98 5.80 6.13 0.96
N PHE A 99 4.61 6.62 0.70
CA PHE A 99 4.40 7.65 -0.30
C PHE A 99 4.90 9.02 0.17
N ARG A 100 5.28 9.84 -0.79
CA ARG A 100 5.54 11.26 -0.65
C ARG A 100 4.69 12.02 -1.66
N ILE A 101 3.96 13.00 -1.19
CA ILE A 101 3.16 13.89 -2.03
C ILE A 101 3.95 15.16 -2.34
N SER A 102 3.87 15.65 -3.56
CA SER A 102 4.59 16.85 -3.99
C SER A 102 3.80 17.66 -5.01
N ARG A 103 4.09 18.95 -5.09
CA ARG A 103 3.56 19.80 -6.14
C ARG A 103 4.19 19.45 -7.49
N LEU A 104 3.44 19.67 -8.58
CA LEU A 104 3.85 19.26 -9.93
C LEU A 104 5.22 19.80 -10.35
N GLU A 105 5.63 20.95 -9.83
CA GLU A 105 6.89 21.61 -10.16
C GLU A 105 8.10 21.06 -9.40
N THR A 106 7.87 20.21 -8.41
CA THR A 106 8.94 19.68 -7.57
C THR A 106 9.57 18.46 -8.24
N ALA A 107 10.88 18.49 -8.45
CA ALA A 107 11.63 17.32 -8.91
C ALA A 107 11.66 16.25 -7.81
N THR A 108 11.26 15.03 -8.17
CA THR A 108 11.27 13.86 -7.28
C THR A 108 12.20 12.78 -7.84
N SER A 109 12.71 11.92 -6.97
CA SER A 109 13.51 10.75 -7.35
C SER A 109 12.71 9.47 -7.07
N GLY A 110 13.17 8.34 -7.59
CA GLY A 110 12.52 7.04 -7.39
C GLY A 110 11.34 6.78 -8.34
N ASN A 111 10.37 6.04 -7.86
CA ASN A 111 9.11 5.83 -8.57
C ASN A 111 8.22 7.06 -8.44
N ILE A 112 7.55 7.43 -9.53
CA ILE A 112 6.70 8.63 -9.58
C ILE A 112 5.41 8.29 -10.32
N LEU A 113 4.28 8.69 -9.74
CA LEU A 113 2.97 8.76 -10.40
C LEU A 113 2.54 10.22 -10.49
N THR A 114 2.14 10.62 -11.67
CA THR A 114 1.79 12.02 -11.96
C THR A 114 0.30 12.19 -12.24
N GLY A 115 -0.17 13.42 -12.11
CA GLY A 115 -1.55 13.80 -12.47
C GLY A 115 -2.58 13.46 -11.40
N GLY A 116 -2.15 13.20 -10.15
CA GLY A 116 -3.06 13.04 -9.03
C GLY A 116 -3.75 14.35 -8.66
N LYS A 117 -4.93 14.23 -8.08
CA LYS A 117 -5.69 15.35 -7.52
C LYS A 117 -6.13 15.01 -6.11
N VAL A 118 -5.86 15.88 -5.16
CA VAL A 118 -6.29 15.70 -3.76
C VAL A 118 -7.82 15.78 -3.69
N GLU A 119 -8.48 14.74 -3.20
CA GLU A 119 -9.94 14.69 -3.02
C GLU A 119 -10.36 14.89 -1.57
N ASP A 120 -9.58 14.34 -0.63
CA ASP A 120 -9.83 14.53 0.80
C ASP A 120 -8.53 14.76 1.56
N VAL A 121 -8.65 15.47 2.69
CA VAL A 121 -7.54 15.80 3.59
C VAL A 121 -8.00 15.63 5.03
N SER A 122 -7.44 14.67 5.73
CA SER A 122 -7.75 14.39 7.14
C SER A 122 -6.52 14.65 8.02
N TYR A 123 -6.61 15.67 8.87
CA TYR A 123 -5.55 16.02 9.82
C TYR A 123 -5.69 15.22 11.12
N ILE A 124 -4.69 14.38 11.44
CA ILE A 124 -4.71 13.47 12.60
C ILE A 124 -3.69 13.90 13.69
N GLY A 125 -3.26 15.15 13.70
CA GLY A 125 -2.29 15.67 14.66
C GLY A 125 -0.85 15.37 14.27
N VAL A 126 -0.36 14.15 14.44
CA VAL A 126 1.03 13.76 14.09
C VAL A 126 1.24 13.56 12.59
N SER A 127 0.18 13.31 11.85
CA SER A 127 0.21 13.11 10.41
C SER A 127 -1.01 13.72 9.73
N THR A 128 -0.92 13.89 8.42
CA THR A 128 -2.04 14.24 7.54
C THR A 128 -2.23 13.09 6.55
N GLN A 129 -3.47 12.64 6.43
CA GLN A 129 -3.88 11.66 5.42
C GLN A 129 -4.48 12.40 4.23
N TYR A 130 -4.07 12.00 3.04
CA TYR A 130 -4.60 12.51 1.78
C TYR A 130 -5.21 11.37 0.99
N GLN A 131 -6.43 11.55 0.48
CA GLN A 131 -6.97 10.74 -0.60
C GLN A 131 -6.66 11.44 -1.92
N VAL A 132 -5.94 10.76 -2.79
CA VAL A 132 -5.50 11.30 -4.07
C VAL A 132 -6.11 10.50 -5.20
N LEU A 133 -7.04 11.10 -5.95
CA LEU A 133 -7.62 10.52 -7.16
C LEU A 133 -6.62 10.59 -8.30
N MET A 134 -6.28 9.43 -8.83
CA MET A 134 -5.40 9.29 -9.97
C MET A 134 -6.15 9.40 -11.30
N PRO A 135 -5.47 9.73 -12.42
CA PRO A 135 -6.14 9.92 -13.72
C PRO A 135 -6.93 8.72 -14.24
N TRP A 136 -6.61 7.52 -13.76
CA TRP A 136 -7.32 6.28 -14.11
C TRP A 136 -8.50 5.94 -13.21
N GLY A 137 -8.86 6.85 -12.27
CA GLY A 137 -10.05 6.72 -11.42
C GLY A 137 -9.85 5.99 -10.11
N GLN A 138 -8.62 5.57 -9.77
CA GLN A 138 -8.31 4.96 -8.48
C GLN A 138 -7.90 6.02 -7.46
N GLU A 139 -8.41 5.91 -6.25
CA GLU A 139 -7.97 6.69 -5.10
C GLU A 139 -6.78 6.01 -4.44
N LEU A 140 -5.75 6.79 -4.14
CA LEU A 140 -4.58 6.35 -3.40
C LEU A 140 -4.50 7.12 -2.07
N MET A 141 -4.26 6.37 -0.99
CA MET A 141 -4.06 6.93 0.34
C MET A 141 -2.58 7.29 0.54
N VAL A 142 -2.31 8.49 1.02
CA VAL A 142 -0.97 8.98 1.38
C VAL A 142 -0.98 9.43 2.82
N PHE A 143 -0.04 8.91 3.64
CA PHE A 143 0.17 9.38 5.01
C PHE A 143 1.47 10.16 5.07
N GLU A 144 1.37 11.44 5.40
CA GLU A 144 2.53 12.31 5.55
C GLU A 144 2.65 12.80 6.99
N GLN A 145 3.84 12.69 7.57
CA GLN A 145 4.09 13.26 8.89
C GLN A 145 4.02 14.78 8.82
N ASN A 146 3.43 15.39 9.84
CA ASN A 146 3.33 16.84 9.91
C ASN A 146 4.67 17.41 10.38
N ASP A 147 5.49 17.82 9.41
CA ASP A 147 6.73 18.55 9.66
C ASP A 147 6.49 20.06 9.70
N ASP A 148 7.14 20.75 10.63
CA ASP A 148 7.08 22.21 10.74
C ASP A 148 7.61 22.87 9.45
N GLY A 149 6.76 23.66 8.80
CA GLY A 149 7.15 24.52 7.67
C GLY A 149 6.69 24.06 6.30
N VAL A 150 6.08 22.92 6.14
CA VAL A 150 5.44 22.49 4.89
C VAL A 150 3.94 22.81 4.96
N ALA A 151 3.46 23.66 4.05
CA ALA A 151 2.03 23.92 3.96
C ALA A 151 1.31 22.67 3.44
N PRO A 152 0.25 22.19 4.12
CA PRO A 152 -0.51 21.03 3.68
C PRO A 152 -1.12 21.30 2.30
N PHE A 153 -1.39 20.19 1.58
CA PHE A 153 -2.11 20.27 0.32
C PHE A 153 -3.60 20.48 0.57
N SER A 154 -4.24 21.14 -0.37
CA SER A 154 -5.68 21.44 -0.29
C SER A 154 -6.47 20.55 -1.22
N VAL A 155 -7.74 20.28 -0.89
CA VAL A 155 -8.68 19.59 -1.77
C VAL A 155 -8.73 20.31 -3.14
N GLY A 156 -8.63 19.54 -4.20
CA GLY A 156 -8.59 20.02 -5.58
C GLY A 156 -7.19 20.35 -6.11
N GLU A 157 -6.16 20.35 -5.26
CA GLU A 157 -4.79 20.61 -5.68
C GLU A 157 -4.23 19.45 -6.51
N SER A 158 -3.51 19.76 -7.60
CA SER A 158 -2.85 18.78 -8.46
C SER A 158 -1.49 18.42 -7.90
N VAL A 159 -1.22 17.11 -7.81
CA VAL A 159 -0.03 16.59 -7.13
C VAL A 159 0.62 15.43 -7.88
N ASN A 160 1.87 15.16 -7.54
CA ASN A 160 2.58 13.94 -7.86
C ASN A 160 2.75 13.10 -6.59
N ILE A 161 2.75 11.78 -6.73
CA ILE A 161 3.07 10.82 -5.67
C ILE A 161 4.39 10.15 -6.04
N SER A 162 5.31 10.04 -5.09
CA SER A 162 6.61 9.41 -5.31
C SER A 162 7.01 8.52 -4.13
N TRP A 163 7.89 7.54 -4.39
CA TRP A 163 8.43 6.65 -3.36
C TRP A 163 9.71 5.95 -3.85
N GLU A 164 10.49 5.44 -2.92
CA GLU A 164 11.64 4.61 -3.25
C GLU A 164 11.21 3.23 -3.78
N PRO A 165 11.81 2.73 -4.88
CA PRO A 165 11.45 1.43 -5.46
C PRO A 165 11.51 0.25 -4.47
N SER A 166 12.36 0.33 -3.45
CA SER A 166 12.50 -0.67 -2.40
C SER A 166 11.24 -0.84 -1.53
N PHE A 167 10.34 0.12 -1.52
CA PHE A 167 9.08 0.05 -0.77
C PHE A 167 7.93 -0.57 -1.57
N THR A 168 8.15 -0.91 -2.83
CA THR A 168 7.16 -1.60 -3.63
C THR A 168 7.24 -3.10 -3.38
N PHE A 169 6.12 -3.75 -3.10
CA PHE A 169 5.96 -5.19 -3.18
C PHE A 169 5.04 -5.56 -4.34
N GLY A 170 5.19 -6.76 -4.86
CA GLY A 170 4.44 -7.21 -6.03
C GLY A 170 3.64 -8.46 -5.73
N LEU A 171 2.33 -8.39 -5.87
CA LEU A 171 1.39 -9.49 -5.67
C LEU A 171 0.84 -10.00 -6.99
N ARG A 172 0.22 -11.17 -6.97
CA ARG A 172 -0.41 -11.75 -8.15
C ARG A 172 -1.56 -10.88 -8.63
N GLY A 173 -1.63 -10.61 -9.92
CA GLY A 173 -2.65 -9.74 -10.50
C GLY A 173 -4.03 -10.39 -10.67
N ASP A 174 -4.19 -11.68 -10.31
CA ASP A 174 -5.43 -12.44 -10.32
C ASP A 174 -6.09 -12.54 -8.93
N GLU A 175 -5.44 -12.01 -7.88
CA GLU A 175 -6.01 -11.94 -6.55
C GLU A 175 -7.11 -10.87 -6.45
N ASP A 176 -7.97 -11.03 -5.44
CA ASP A 176 -8.90 -9.97 -5.05
C ASP A 176 -8.14 -8.89 -4.29
N ALA A 177 -8.07 -7.68 -4.86
CA ALA A 177 -7.37 -6.55 -4.28
C ALA A 177 -7.99 -6.08 -2.94
N GLU A 178 -9.25 -6.42 -2.68
CA GLU A 178 -9.97 -6.06 -1.46
C GLU A 178 -9.96 -7.19 -0.41
N ALA A 179 -9.36 -8.35 -0.73
CA ALA A 179 -9.23 -9.43 0.23
C ALA A 179 -8.48 -8.95 1.48
N GLY A 180 -8.99 -9.28 2.67
CA GLY A 180 -8.41 -8.89 3.95
C GLY A 180 -8.68 -7.45 4.40
N THR A 181 -9.38 -6.64 3.61
CA THR A 181 -9.97 -5.41 4.12
C THR A 181 -11.15 -5.81 5.02
N GLU A 182 -11.04 -5.60 6.31
CA GLU A 182 -12.15 -5.88 7.22
C GLU A 182 -13.31 -4.94 6.88
N VAL A 183 -14.40 -5.51 6.39
CA VAL A 183 -15.72 -4.97 6.67
C VAL A 183 -15.93 -5.27 8.16
N ASN A 184 -15.89 -4.24 9.01
CA ASN A 184 -16.19 -4.40 10.43
C ASN A 184 -17.60 -5.03 10.54
N PRO A 185 -17.74 -6.30 10.96
CA PRO A 185 -19.05 -6.94 11.01
C PRO A 185 -20.01 -6.30 12.03
N ASP A 186 -19.51 -5.34 12.82
CA ASP A 186 -20.29 -4.58 13.82
C ASP A 186 -20.74 -3.20 13.28
N GLU A 187 -20.36 -2.80 12.09
CA GLU A 187 -20.97 -1.67 11.38
C GLU A 187 -22.20 -2.19 10.62
N ASP A 188 -23.33 -2.27 11.35
CA ASP A 188 -24.64 -2.52 10.74
C ASP A 188 -24.99 -1.29 9.87
N PRO A 189 -25.08 -1.44 8.53
CA PRO A 189 -25.41 -0.32 7.65
C PRO A 189 -26.85 0.22 7.82
N ASP A 190 -27.64 -0.36 8.74
CA ASP A 190 -29.05 -0.04 8.97
C ASP A 190 -29.31 0.62 10.36
N GLU A 191 -28.27 1.03 11.13
CA GLU A 191 -28.47 1.90 12.31
C GLU A 191 -28.41 3.37 11.92
N GLU A 192 -29.50 3.88 11.31
CA GLU A 192 -29.90 5.30 11.31
C GLU A 192 -31.19 5.51 12.14
#